data_5bf4af666b30e91be47172958259212c
#
_entry.id   5bf4af666b30e91be47172958259212c
#
_cell.length_a   1.000
_cell.length_b   1.000
_cell.length_c   1.000
_cell.angle_alpha   90.00
_cell.angle_beta   90.00
_cell.angle_gamma   90.00
#
_symmetry.space_group_name_H-M   'P 1'
#
loop_
_entity.id
_entity.type
_entity.pdbx_description
1 polymer ?
#
loop_
_entity_poly.entity_id
_entity_poly.type
_entity_poly.pdbx_seq_one_letter_code
_entity_poly.pdbx_strand_id
1 'polypeptide(L)'
;MKRTSILIICSLLFSWFMQSCEREMMDYQGKPGIYFAVQHGESGGSEASWPYQPNTNVEFFKILEDEAIVNIKVMATGSVSNIDRPFKVEINPDSTNAVLGTHYEALTGDFFIPKGEASTNISLK
;
A
#
# COMPACT_ATOMS: atom_id res chain seq x y z
N MET A 1 21.03 36.25 43.70
CA MET A 1 21.96 35.23 43.23
C MET A 1 21.43 33.79 43.27
N LYS A 2 20.75 33.31 44.31
CA LYS A 2 20.23 31.91 44.38
C LYS A 2 19.10 31.60 43.37
N ARG A 3 18.23 32.55 43.08
CA ARG A 3 17.11 32.35 42.13
C ARG A 3 17.56 32.23 40.68
N THR A 4 18.55 32.96 40.25
CA THR A 4 19.13 32.89 38.90
C THR A 4 19.87 31.58 38.65
N SER A 5 20.58 31.06 39.67
CA SER A 5 21.25 29.76 39.55
C SER A 5 20.24 28.59 39.41
N ILE A 6 19.09 28.63 40.07
CA ILE A 6 18.05 27.61 39.98
C ILE A 6 17.42 27.60 38.56
N LEU A 7 17.20 28.78 37.99
CA LEU A 7 16.64 28.89 36.62
C LEU A 7 17.62 28.34 35.56
N ILE A 8 18.91 28.57 35.72
CA ILE A 8 19.93 28.03 34.81
C ILE A 8 20.01 26.51 34.90
N ILE A 9 19.93 25.93 36.10
CA ILE A 9 19.95 24.49 36.30
C ILE A 9 18.70 23.85 35.73
N CYS A 10 17.50 24.42 35.91
CA CYS A 10 16.27 23.93 35.29
C CYS A 10 16.30 23.99 33.76
N SER A 11 16.87 25.04 33.18
CA SER A 11 17.03 25.19 31.74
C SER A 11 17.96 24.11 31.14
N LEU A 12 19.07 23.83 31.82
CA LEU A 12 20.02 22.78 31.42
C LEU A 12 19.39 21.37 31.52
N LEU A 13 18.62 21.10 32.58
CA LEU A 13 17.91 19.83 32.72
C LEU A 13 16.83 19.65 31.65
N PHE A 14 16.12 20.70 31.26
CA PHE A 14 15.10 20.64 30.21
C PHE A 14 15.68 20.35 28.83
N SER A 15 16.91 20.79 28.53
CA SER A 15 17.62 20.47 27.28
C SER A 15 17.92 18.98 27.11
N TRP A 16 18.05 18.24 28.19
CA TRP A 16 18.37 16.80 28.13
C TRP A 16 17.16 15.92 27.82
N PHE A 17 15.95 16.44 28.02
CA PHE A 17 14.72 15.69 27.72
C PHE A 17 14.28 15.78 26.24
N MET A 18 14.95 16.61 25.43
CA MET A 18 14.65 16.76 24.00
C MET A 18 15.46 15.78 23.11
N GLN A 19 16.00 14.71 23.66
CA GLN A 19 16.50 13.61 22.84
C GLN A 19 15.29 12.85 22.30
N SER A 20 14.79 13.33 21.17
CA SER A 20 13.83 12.61 20.34
C SER A 20 14.43 11.24 20.01
N CYS A 21 13.73 10.20 20.40
CA CYS A 21 14.05 8.84 20.00
C CYS A 21 13.90 8.77 18.48
N GLU A 22 15.00 8.86 17.76
CA GLU A 22 15.03 8.59 16.32
C GLU A 22 14.73 7.09 16.18
N ARG A 23 13.50 6.76 15.73
CA ARG A 23 13.18 5.39 15.38
C ARG A 23 13.99 5.06 14.14
N GLU A 24 14.99 4.19 14.30
CA GLU A 24 15.58 3.51 13.16
C GLU A 24 14.43 2.83 12.39
N MET A 25 14.09 3.39 11.24
CA MET A 25 13.22 2.69 10.30
C MET A 25 14.01 1.50 9.79
N MET A 26 13.50 0.29 10.05
CA MET A 26 14.09 -0.92 9.49
C MET A 26 14.08 -0.80 7.97
N ASP A 27 15.26 -0.63 7.39
CA ASP A 27 15.42 -0.60 5.95
C ASP A 27 15.14 -2.00 5.38
N TYR A 28 14.41 -2.05 4.28
CA TYR A 28 14.07 -3.30 3.63
C TYR A 28 15.32 -3.90 2.97
N GLN A 29 15.78 -5.04 3.50
CA GLN A 29 16.97 -5.75 3.00
C GLN A 29 16.64 -6.86 1.98
N GLY A 30 15.36 -7.02 1.63
CA GLY A 30 14.92 -8.01 0.64
C GLY A 30 15.16 -7.58 -0.81
N LYS A 31 14.97 -8.52 -1.73
CA LYS A 31 14.97 -8.18 -3.16
C LYS A 31 13.76 -7.33 -3.50
N PRO A 32 13.93 -6.24 -4.28
CA PRO A 32 12.79 -5.48 -4.78
C PRO A 32 11.82 -6.38 -5.55
N GLY A 33 10.55 -6.25 -5.29
CA GLY A 33 9.50 -7.02 -5.94
C GLY A 33 8.19 -6.26 -5.96
N ILE A 34 7.19 -6.83 -6.61
CA ILE A 34 5.81 -6.35 -6.60
C ILE A 34 4.88 -7.46 -6.11
N TYR A 35 3.78 -7.07 -5.51
CA TYR A 35 2.75 -8.00 -5.04
C TYR A 35 1.37 -7.36 -5.08
N PHE A 36 0.35 -8.20 -5.16
CA PHE A 36 -1.03 -7.74 -5.02
C PHE A 36 -1.35 -7.48 -3.56
N ALA A 37 -1.77 -6.25 -3.27
CA ALA A 37 -2.06 -5.80 -1.92
C ALA A 37 -3.59 -5.73 -1.72
N VAL A 38 -4.22 -6.88 -1.62
CA VAL A 38 -5.65 -7.00 -1.36
C VAL A 38 -5.86 -7.03 0.15
N GLN A 39 -6.67 -6.10 0.65
CA GLN A 39 -7.02 -6.03 2.07
C GLN A 39 -8.53 -6.04 2.23
N HIS A 40 -9.02 -6.90 3.11
CA HIS A 40 -10.42 -6.96 3.51
C HIS A 40 -10.53 -6.92 5.02
N GLY A 41 -11.51 -6.20 5.51
CA GLY A 41 -11.84 -6.11 6.92
C GLY A 41 -13.34 -6.02 7.16
N GLU A 42 -13.75 -6.18 8.39
CA GLU A 42 -15.11 -5.96 8.81
C GLU A 42 -15.42 -4.46 8.90
N SER A 43 -16.68 -4.11 8.69
CA SER A 43 -17.15 -2.73 8.79
C SER A 43 -16.79 -2.11 10.13
N GLY A 44 -16.05 -1.00 10.11
CA GLY A 44 -15.72 -0.20 11.29
C GLY A 44 -14.24 -0.06 11.61
N GLY A 45 -13.36 -0.81 10.95
CA GLY A 45 -11.90 -0.64 11.06
C GLY A 45 -11.33 0.30 10.00
N SER A 46 -10.14 0.86 10.27
CA SER A 46 -9.36 1.55 9.24
C SER A 46 -8.83 0.53 8.23
N GLU A 47 -8.95 0.83 6.94
CA GLU A 47 -8.42 0.00 5.85
C GLU A 47 -6.94 -0.36 6.05
N ALA A 48 -6.15 0.54 6.62
CA ALA A 48 -4.74 0.33 6.93
C ALA A 48 -4.49 -0.77 7.98
N SER A 49 -5.50 -1.13 8.77
CA SER A 49 -5.41 -2.18 9.80
C SER A 49 -5.88 -3.55 9.31
N TRP A 50 -6.45 -3.63 8.12
CA TRP A 50 -6.97 -4.89 7.59
C TRP A 50 -5.83 -5.83 7.16
N PRO A 51 -5.95 -7.13 7.43
CA PRO A 51 -4.93 -8.08 7.00
C PRO A 51 -4.93 -8.23 5.48
N TYR A 52 -3.75 -8.47 4.90
CA TYR A 52 -3.63 -8.84 3.50
C TYR A 52 -4.22 -10.23 3.27
N GLN A 53 -4.99 -10.35 2.18
CA GLN A 53 -5.67 -11.58 1.79
C GLN A 53 -5.11 -12.09 0.46
N PRO A 54 -5.05 -13.42 0.27
CA PRO A 54 -4.59 -14.02 -0.98
C PRO A 54 -5.63 -13.91 -2.11
N ASN A 55 -6.86 -13.55 -1.79
CA ASN A 55 -7.98 -13.47 -2.73
C ASN A 55 -8.94 -12.34 -2.35
N THR A 56 -9.75 -11.94 -3.31
CA THR A 56 -10.90 -11.06 -3.09
C THR A 56 -12.15 -11.66 -3.73
N ASN A 57 -13.31 -11.37 -3.14
CA ASN A 57 -14.60 -11.76 -3.69
C ASN A 57 -15.33 -10.51 -4.17
N VAL A 58 -15.89 -10.59 -5.37
CA VAL A 58 -16.78 -9.57 -5.93
C VAL A 58 -18.20 -10.12 -5.91
N GLU A 59 -19.08 -9.50 -5.12
CA GLU A 59 -20.45 -9.93 -4.95
C GLU A 59 -21.36 -9.15 -5.90
N PHE A 60 -21.51 -9.61 -7.13
CA PHE A 60 -22.30 -8.94 -8.17
C PHE A 60 -23.75 -8.69 -7.77
N PHE A 61 -24.35 -9.53 -6.93
CA PHE A 61 -25.73 -9.33 -6.46
C PHE A 61 -25.91 -8.04 -5.63
N LYS A 62 -24.83 -7.47 -5.10
CA LYS A 62 -24.84 -6.19 -4.37
C LYS A 62 -24.63 -4.98 -5.29
N ILE A 63 -24.17 -5.21 -6.50
CA ILE A 63 -23.77 -4.13 -7.41
C ILE A 63 -24.97 -3.61 -8.19
N LEU A 64 -26.04 -4.38 -8.38
CA LEU A 64 -27.28 -4.02 -9.10
C LEU A 64 -27.06 -3.50 -10.53
N GLU A 65 -25.87 -3.71 -11.10
CA GLU A 65 -25.46 -3.31 -12.44
C GLU A 65 -24.90 -4.53 -13.17
N ASP A 66 -24.98 -4.51 -14.50
CA ASP A 66 -24.51 -5.61 -15.34
C ASP A 66 -22.97 -5.65 -15.42
N GLU A 67 -22.30 -4.56 -15.06
CA GLU A 67 -20.85 -4.40 -15.14
C GLU A 67 -20.30 -3.79 -13.85
N ALA A 68 -19.08 -4.16 -13.50
CA ALA A 68 -18.37 -3.61 -12.35
C ALA A 68 -16.90 -3.38 -12.66
N ILE A 69 -16.32 -2.33 -12.08
CA ILE A 69 -14.88 -2.09 -12.12
C ILE A 69 -14.29 -2.54 -10.79
N VAL A 70 -13.36 -3.48 -10.85
CA VAL A 70 -12.63 -3.99 -9.69
C VAL A 70 -11.22 -3.41 -9.70
N ASN A 71 -10.90 -2.64 -8.69
CA ASN A 71 -9.56 -2.07 -8.53
C ASN A 71 -8.70 -3.00 -7.68
N ILE A 72 -7.61 -3.49 -8.27
CA ILE A 72 -6.65 -4.37 -7.62
C ILE A 72 -5.40 -3.55 -7.32
N LYS A 73 -5.11 -3.36 -6.04
CA LYS A 73 -3.93 -2.61 -5.62
C LYS A 73 -2.66 -3.46 -5.79
N VAL A 74 -1.66 -2.88 -6.42
CA VAL A 74 -0.31 -3.45 -6.56
C VAL A 74 0.65 -2.59 -5.76
N MET A 75 1.47 -3.23 -4.94
CA MET A 75 2.49 -2.57 -4.15
C MET A 75 3.87 -3.10 -4.48
N ALA A 76 4.87 -2.23 -4.33
CA ALA A 76 6.26 -2.62 -4.40
C ALA A 76 6.85 -2.82 -3.01
N THR A 77 7.75 -3.79 -2.90
CA THR A 77 8.61 -3.95 -1.73
C THR A 77 9.86 -3.08 -1.87
N GLY A 78 10.42 -2.66 -0.74
CA GLY A 78 11.62 -1.84 -0.69
C GLY A 78 11.36 -0.35 -0.75
N SER A 79 12.43 0.41 -0.96
CA SER A 79 12.39 1.87 -0.99
C SER A 79 11.60 2.39 -2.19
N VAL A 80 11.01 3.55 -2.02
CA VAL A 80 10.33 4.28 -3.09
C VAL A 80 11.35 4.68 -4.16
N SER A 81 11.00 4.47 -5.42
CA SER A 81 11.87 4.74 -6.57
C SER A 81 11.70 6.19 -7.07
N ASN A 82 12.76 6.77 -7.58
CA ASN A 82 12.73 8.08 -8.26
C ASN A 82 12.42 7.99 -9.77
N ILE A 83 12.18 6.77 -10.28
CA ILE A 83 11.73 6.50 -11.64
C ILE A 83 10.48 5.62 -11.62
N ASP A 84 9.71 5.66 -12.69
CA ASP A 84 8.57 4.77 -12.89
C ASP A 84 9.04 3.32 -12.96
N ARG A 85 8.28 2.41 -12.34
CA ARG A 85 8.59 0.97 -12.28
C ARG A 85 7.57 0.21 -13.10
N PRO A 86 7.86 -0.08 -14.39
CA PRO A 86 6.95 -0.84 -15.24
C PRO A 86 6.86 -2.30 -14.78
N PHE A 87 5.68 -2.89 -14.94
CA PHE A 87 5.43 -4.31 -14.71
C PHE A 87 4.41 -4.86 -15.71
N LYS A 88 4.35 -6.18 -15.83
CA LYS A 88 3.36 -6.86 -16.65
C LYS A 88 2.30 -7.51 -15.77
N VAL A 89 1.08 -7.55 -16.31
CA VAL A 89 -0.05 -8.26 -15.71
C VAL A 89 -0.55 -9.26 -16.74
N GLU A 90 -0.67 -10.49 -16.31
CA GLU A 90 -1.16 -11.59 -17.15
C GLU A 90 -2.22 -12.37 -16.37
N ILE A 91 -3.25 -12.78 -17.08
CA ILE A 91 -4.25 -13.69 -16.52
C ILE A 91 -3.75 -15.12 -16.74
N ASN A 92 -3.69 -15.88 -15.66
CA ASN A 92 -3.29 -17.28 -15.75
C ASN A 92 -4.46 -18.12 -16.28
N PRO A 93 -4.39 -18.62 -17.52
CA PRO A 93 -5.50 -19.37 -18.13
C PRO A 93 -5.77 -20.70 -17.40
N ASP A 94 -4.77 -21.28 -16.75
CA ASP A 94 -4.90 -22.57 -16.05
C ASP A 94 -5.61 -22.41 -14.70
N SER A 95 -5.78 -21.17 -14.22
CA SER A 95 -6.36 -20.88 -12.90
C SER A 95 -7.71 -20.16 -12.97
N THR A 96 -8.27 -20.00 -14.18
CA THR A 96 -9.55 -19.31 -14.36
C THR A 96 -10.44 -20.02 -15.37
N ASN A 97 -11.76 -19.96 -15.13
CA ASN A 97 -12.79 -20.32 -16.10
C ASN A 97 -13.45 -19.06 -16.71
N ALA A 98 -13.01 -17.88 -16.34
CA ALA A 98 -13.50 -16.63 -16.91
C ALA A 98 -13.06 -16.48 -18.37
N VAL A 99 -13.96 -16.02 -19.21
CA VAL A 99 -13.78 -15.88 -20.66
C VAL A 99 -13.63 -14.39 -21.00
N LEU A 100 -12.57 -14.07 -21.70
CA LEU A 100 -12.31 -12.72 -22.22
C LEU A 100 -13.46 -12.26 -23.15
N GLY A 101 -13.92 -11.04 -22.97
CA GLY A 101 -15.03 -10.46 -23.72
C GLY A 101 -16.41 -10.90 -23.25
N THR A 102 -16.50 -11.87 -22.33
CA THR A 102 -17.76 -12.32 -21.72
C THR A 102 -17.82 -12.01 -20.24
N HIS A 103 -16.74 -12.31 -19.53
CA HIS A 103 -16.67 -12.16 -18.07
C HIS A 103 -15.76 -11.03 -17.63
N TYR A 104 -14.85 -10.59 -18.49
CA TYR A 104 -13.96 -9.45 -18.24
C TYR A 104 -13.48 -8.85 -19.56
N GLU A 105 -13.08 -7.58 -19.52
CA GLU A 105 -12.42 -6.90 -20.62
C GLU A 105 -10.91 -7.14 -20.61
N ALA A 106 -10.28 -7.03 -21.79
CA ALA A 106 -8.81 -7.17 -21.87
C ALA A 106 -8.11 -6.12 -21.01
N LEU A 107 -7.13 -6.57 -20.24
CA LEU A 107 -6.21 -5.68 -19.53
C LEU A 107 -5.30 -5.00 -20.57
N THR A 108 -5.61 -3.75 -20.91
CA THR A 108 -4.88 -2.96 -21.90
C THR A 108 -4.17 -1.81 -21.24
N GLY A 109 -2.97 -1.47 -21.74
CA GLY A 109 -2.19 -0.33 -21.27
C GLY A 109 -0.86 -0.72 -20.64
N ASP A 110 -0.08 0.30 -20.35
CA ASP A 110 1.20 0.16 -19.67
C ASP A 110 0.97 0.24 -18.15
N PHE A 111 1.31 -0.83 -17.46
CA PHE A 111 1.23 -0.87 -16.01
C PHE A 111 2.56 -0.47 -15.39
N PHE A 112 2.51 0.48 -14.47
CA PHE A 112 3.69 0.92 -13.74
C PHE A 112 3.30 1.48 -12.37
N ILE A 113 4.24 1.43 -11.45
CA ILE A 113 4.15 2.17 -10.20
C ILE A 113 4.87 3.50 -10.43
N PRO A 114 4.19 4.66 -10.30
CA PRO A 114 4.77 5.96 -10.57
C PRO A 114 5.98 6.25 -9.68
N LYS A 115 6.88 7.08 -10.17
CA LYS A 115 7.99 7.61 -9.36
C LYS A 115 7.44 8.31 -8.11
N GLY A 116 8.08 8.10 -7.00
CA GLY A 116 7.66 8.68 -5.72
C GLY A 116 6.54 7.90 -5.03
N GLU A 117 5.96 6.87 -5.67
CA GLU A 117 4.87 6.08 -5.13
C GLU A 117 5.32 4.66 -4.76
N ALA A 118 4.66 4.09 -3.76
CA ALA A 118 4.86 2.71 -3.35
C ALA A 118 3.84 1.75 -3.96
N SER A 119 2.78 2.26 -4.57
CA SER A 119 1.66 1.46 -5.09
C SER A 119 0.99 2.09 -6.30
N THR A 120 0.21 1.27 -7.01
CA THR A 120 -0.71 1.68 -8.08
C THR A 120 -1.92 0.76 -8.08
N ASN A 121 -2.95 1.09 -8.85
CA ASN A 121 -4.12 0.23 -9.02
C ASN A 121 -4.22 -0.28 -10.45
N ILE A 122 -4.64 -1.52 -10.60
CA ILE A 122 -5.07 -2.12 -11.86
C ILE A 122 -6.59 -2.16 -11.83
N SER A 123 -7.25 -1.61 -12.83
CA SER A 123 -8.70 -1.67 -12.97
C SER A 123 -9.06 -2.82 -13.92
N LEU A 124 -9.84 -3.76 -13.42
CA LEU A 124 -10.42 -4.86 -14.18
C LEU A 124 -11.92 -4.61 -14.31
N LYS A 125 -12.44 -4.63 -15.53
CA LYS A 125 -13.85 -4.50 -15.85
C LYS A 125 -14.40 -5.82 -16.36
#